data_21eece22fa0251fbfe8f542ca80167d1
#
_entry.id   21eece22fa0251fbfe8f542ca80167d1
#
_cell.length_a   1.000
_cell.length_b   1.000
_cell.length_c   1.000
_cell.angle_alpha   90.00
_cell.angle_beta   90.00
_cell.angle_gamma   90.00
#
_symmetry.space_group_name_H-M   'P 1'
#
loop_
_entity.id
_entity.type
_entity.pdbx_description
1 polymer ?
#
loop_
_entity_poly.entity_id
_entity_poly.type
_entity_poly.pdbx_seq_one_letter_code
_entity_poly.pdbx_strand_id
1 'polypeptide(L)'
;ERKTFVIRTAIAVGIVILIFSFVLNRYFLKPIKNLVSYTKTIKNKNYKTTNIEDLKLRNDELGLLSNSLDDMTLELQKRISHAENFSTDLVHEIRNPLASLKSASEILHDTNNIEQRVKLINILSHDVQRIERLITDYSQILKDEVALSKEKIKKLDIEPIIKSVVDDFNNIYKLKRGINISYTNDGKSKYYINGIENRIEQIVANLLDNAISFSADNKDISVKVTKFNDRRVMISILDEGQGFKEKDTNKIFKRFYSNRPDKFGQHSGLGLNIVKNLVDLHNATIKASNRIDQKGASMEIIFPKI
;
A
#
# COMPACT_ATOMS: atom_id res chain seq x y z
N GLU A 1 30.44 46.87 -59.05
CA GLU A 1 30.05 45.44 -58.94
C GLU A 1 30.50 44.79 -57.66
N ARG A 2 31.76 44.94 -57.19
CA ARG A 2 32.23 44.33 -55.93
C ARG A 2 31.45 44.80 -54.67
N LYS A 3 31.14 46.09 -54.55
CA LYS A 3 30.40 46.64 -53.40
C LYS A 3 28.95 46.12 -53.34
N THR A 4 28.29 46.05 -54.48
CA THR A 4 26.89 45.49 -54.55
C THR A 4 26.85 44.01 -54.26
N PHE A 5 27.89 43.28 -54.66
CA PHE A 5 27.99 41.83 -54.29
C PHE A 5 28.17 41.63 -52.78
N VAL A 6 29.05 42.38 -52.11
CA VAL A 6 29.29 42.34 -50.68
C VAL A 6 28.02 42.70 -49.89
N ILE A 7 27.31 43.76 -50.34
CA ILE A 7 26.04 44.12 -49.68
C ILE A 7 25.00 43.04 -49.82
N ARG A 8 24.82 42.40 -50.98
CA ARG A 8 23.86 41.31 -51.19
C ARG A 8 24.20 40.09 -50.35
N THR A 9 25.47 39.69 -50.25
CA THR A 9 25.89 38.57 -49.42
C THR A 9 25.71 38.90 -47.94
N ALA A 10 25.98 40.09 -47.45
CA ALA A 10 25.73 40.50 -46.07
C ALA A 10 24.23 40.44 -45.70
N ILE A 11 23.35 40.91 -46.60
CA ILE A 11 21.89 40.83 -46.42
C ILE A 11 21.43 39.38 -46.38
N ALA A 12 21.92 38.52 -47.31
CA ALA A 12 21.56 37.12 -47.33
C ALA A 12 21.99 36.40 -46.06
N VAL A 13 23.19 36.63 -45.56
CA VAL A 13 23.67 36.09 -44.27
C VAL A 13 22.81 36.59 -43.11
N GLY A 14 22.45 37.88 -43.08
CA GLY A 14 21.59 38.47 -42.07
C GLY A 14 20.20 37.79 -42.03
N ILE A 15 19.61 37.55 -43.21
CA ILE A 15 18.32 36.84 -43.31
C ILE A 15 18.43 35.39 -42.79
N VAL A 16 19.48 34.66 -43.13
CA VAL A 16 19.72 33.31 -42.67
C VAL A 16 19.84 33.25 -41.13
N ILE A 17 20.59 34.21 -40.55
CA ILE A 17 20.73 34.32 -39.09
C ILE A 17 19.38 34.58 -38.41
N LEU A 18 18.55 35.48 -38.97
CA LEU A 18 17.23 35.79 -38.43
C LEU A 18 16.31 34.58 -38.50
N ILE A 19 16.26 33.87 -39.62
CA ILE A 19 15.46 32.65 -39.77
C ILE A 19 15.94 31.60 -38.78
N PHE A 20 17.24 31.37 -38.68
CA PHE A 20 17.81 30.39 -37.73
C PHE A 20 17.49 30.75 -36.29
N SER A 21 17.63 32.02 -35.90
CA SER A 21 17.29 32.51 -34.56
C SER A 21 15.81 32.35 -34.26
N PHE A 22 14.93 32.62 -35.22
CA PHE A 22 13.49 32.40 -35.08
C PHE A 22 13.15 30.91 -34.88
N VAL A 23 13.71 30.02 -35.69
CA VAL A 23 13.53 28.58 -35.58
C VAL A 23 14.06 28.08 -34.24
N LEU A 24 15.27 28.46 -33.86
CA LEU A 24 15.86 28.06 -32.57
C LEU A 24 15.01 28.52 -31.40
N ASN A 25 14.53 29.74 -31.41
CA ASN A 25 13.65 30.24 -30.34
C ASN A 25 12.33 29.52 -30.28
N ARG A 26 11.69 29.25 -31.43
CA ARG A 26 10.35 28.67 -31.53
C ARG A 26 10.34 27.19 -31.20
N TYR A 27 11.33 26.43 -31.65
CA TYR A 27 11.34 24.96 -31.56
C TYR A 27 12.17 24.43 -30.39
N PHE A 28 13.09 25.21 -29.82
CA PHE A 28 13.95 24.77 -28.72
C PHE A 28 13.84 25.65 -27.47
N LEU A 29 14.11 26.96 -27.57
CA LEU A 29 14.18 27.79 -26.37
C LEU A 29 12.84 27.96 -25.67
N LYS A 30 11.75 28.18 -26.40
CA LYS A 30 10.40 28.32 -25.82
C LYS A 30 9.90 27.04 -25.16
N PRO A 31 10.00 25.84 -25.77
CA PRO A 31 9.69 24.56 -25.11
C PRO A 31 10.51 24.33 -23.84
N ILE A 32 11.81 24.55 -23.86
CA ILE A 32 12.67 24.40 -22.68
C ILE A 32 12.24 25.36 -21.55
N LYS A 33 11.95 26.62 -21.87
CA LYS A 33 11.42 27.57 -20.88
C LYS A 33 10.11 27.11 -20.28
N ASN A 34 9.22 26.52 -21.07
CA ASN A 34 7.97 25.98 -20.57
C ASN A 34 8.20 24.80 -19.61
N LEU A 35 9.12 23.87 -19.91
CA LEU A 35 9.49 22.80 -19.00
C LEU A 35 10.10 23.31 -17.70
N VAL A 36 11.00 24.32 -17.78
CA VAL A 36 11.56 24.96 -16.58
C VAL A 36 10.47 25.65 -15.74
N SER A 37 9.49 26.31 -16.37
CA SER A 37 8.38 26.94 -15.65
C SER A 37 7.48 25.88 -15.00
N TYR A 38 7.24 24.76 -15.68
CA TYR A 38 6.50 23.62 -15.14
C TYR A 38 7.16 23.06 -13.88
N THR A 39 8.48 22.80 -13.89
CA THR A 39 9.20 22.34 -12.70
C THR A 39 9.14 23.32 -11.54
N LYS A 40 9.21 24.64 -11.80
CA LYS A 40 9.06 25.67 -10.77
C LYS A 40 7.64 25.68 -10.18
N THR A 41 6.62 25.46 -11.00
CA THR A 41 5.24 25.40 -10.56
C THR A 41 4.99 24.20 -9.64
N ILE A 42 5.56 23.03 -9.98
CA ILE A 42 5.52 21.83 -9.13
C ILE A 42 6.17 22.12 -7.78
N LYS A 43 7.37 22.70 -7.77
CA LYS A 43 8.08 23.07 -6.53
C LYS A 43 7.23 23.94 -5.60
N ASN A 44 6.43 24.85 -6.15
CA ASN A 44 5.59 25.78 -5.41
C ASN A 44 4.19 25.21 -5.05
N LYS A 45 3.96 23.91 -5.22
CA LYS A 45 2.67 23.23 -4.99
C LYS A 45 1.48 23.80 -5.78
N ASN A 46 1.73 24.52 -6.86
CA ASN A 46 0.70 25.13 -7.69
C ASN A 46 0.53 24.36 -9.01
N TYR A 47 -0.10 23.18 -8.92
CA TYR A 47 -0.18 22.19 -10.00
C TYR A 47 -1.11 22.56 -11.17
N LYS A 48 -1.84 23.70 -11.09
CA LYS A 48 -2.90 24.04 -12.05
C LYS A 48 -2.47 24.98 -13.18
N THR A 49 -1.28 25.55 -13.16
CA THR A 49 -0.99 26.75 -13.95
C THR A 49 -0.09 26.57 -15.19
N THR A 50 0.53 25.41 -15.40
CA THR A 50 1.41 25.24 -16.56
C THR A 50 1.00 24.00 -17.35
N ASN A 51 0.38 24.23 -18.50
CA ASN A 51 0.00 23.17 -19.44
C ASN A 51 1.22 22.77 -20.30
N ILE A 52 1.63 21.52 -20.25
CA ILE A 52 2.68 20.94 -21.10
C ILE A 52 2.13 19.94 -22.13
N GLU A 53 0.79 19.91 -22.32
CA GLU A 53 0.12 18.98 -23.24
C GLU A 53 0.70 19.07 -24.68
N ASP A 54 0.94 20.29 -25.18
CA ASP A 54 1.55 20.50 -26.50
C ASP A 54 2.95 19.89 -26.61
N LEU A 55 3.68 19.80 -25.47
CA LEU A 55 5.02 19.22 -25.44
C LEU A 55 4.97 17.70 -25.38
N LYS A 56 3.97 17.14 -24.74
CA LYS A 56 3.76 15.67 -24.67
C LYS A 56 3.42 15.06 -26.03
N LEU A 57 2.77 15.84 -26.91
CA LEU A 57 2.42 15.39 -28.25
C LEU A 57 3.60 15.39 -29.24
N ARG A 58 4.78 15.84 -28.82
CA ARG A 58 5.97 15.82 -29.67
C ARG A 58 6.56 14.42 -29.75
N ASN A 59 7.07 14.06 -30.94
CA ASN A 59 7.73 12.77 -31.21
C ASN A 59 9.26 12.85 -31.16
N ASP A 60 9.81 13.89 -30.47
CA ASP A 60 11.24 14.10 -30.30
C ASP A 60 11.69 13.94 -28.83
N GLU A 61 12.96 14.19 -28.55
CA GLU A 61 13.57 14.07 -27.21
C GLU A 61 12.91 15.02 -26.20
N LEU A 62 12.39 16.17 -26.64
CA LEU A 62 11.67 17.10 -25.79
C LEU A 62 10.29 16.54 -25.40
N GLY A 63 9.62 15.82 -26.29
CA GLY A 63 8.39 15.10 -26.00
C GLY A 63 8.61 13.97 -25.00
N LEU A 64 9.66 13.17 -25.21
CA LEU A 64 10.04 12.10 -24.27
C LEU A 64 10.35 12.65 -22.88
N LEU A 65 11.14 13.74 -22.81
CA LEU A 65 11.47 14.41 -21.55
C LEU A 65 10.21 14.95 -20.86
N SER A 66 9.29 15.55 -21.63
CA SER A 66 8.03 16.09 -21.12
C SER A 66 7.15 15.00 -20.48
N ASN A 67 7.00 13.86 -21.16
CA ASN A 67 6.24 12.72 -20.66
C ASN A 67 6.89 12.15 -19.39
N SER A 68 8.20 11.93 -19.41
CA SER A 68 8.93 11.40 -18.24
C SER A 68 8.83 12.32 -17.02
N LEU A 69 8.87 13.63 -17.24
CA LEU A 69 8.72 14.62 -16.17
C LEU A 69 7.30 14.64 -15.59
N ASP A 70 6.31 14.51 -16.46
CA ASP A 70 4.90 14.45 -16.05
C ASP A 70 4.60 13.18 -15.24
N ASP A 71 5.07 12.02 -15.72
CA ASP A 71 4.93 10.74 -15.00
C ASP A 71 5.57 10.79 -13.61
N MET A 72 6.81 11.35 -13.52
CA MET A 72 7.49 11.57 -12.24
C MET A 72 6.68 12.50 -11.32
N THR A 73 6.09 13.55 -11.88
CA THR A 73 5.29 14.51 -11.11
C THR A 73 4.01 13.86 -10.59
N LEU A 74 3.32 13.10 -11.41
CA LEU A 74 2.11 12.37 -11.01
C LEU A 74 2.41 11.34 -9.92
N GLU A 75 3.52 10.64 -10.04
CA GLU A 75 3.94 9.69 -9.00
C GLU A 75 4.28 10.39 -7.69
N LEU A 76 5.02 11.51 -7.75
CA LEU A 76 5.31 12.32 -6.56
C LEU A 76 4.04 12.85 -5.90
N GLN A 77 3.08 13.35 -6.66
CA GLN A 77 1.79 13.81 -6.14
C GLN A 77 1.02 12.69 -5.46
N LYS A 78 0.97 11.51 -6.05
CA LYS A 78 0.35 10.32 -5.43
C LYS A 78 1.01 9.99 -4.10
N ARG A 79 2.35 9.98 -4.04
CA ARG A 79 3.08 9.71 -2.80
C ARG A 79 2.79 10.76 -1.71
N ILE A 80 2.80 12.06 -2.06
CA ILE A 80 2.48 13.15 -1.13
C ILE A 80 1.04 13.00 -0.62
N SER A 81 0.07 12.82 -1.50
CA SER A 81 -1.33 12.65 -1.11
C SER A 81 -1.54 11.41 -0.24
N HIS A 82 -0.85 10.30 -0.52
CA HIS A 82 -0.86 9.12 0.33
C HIS A 82 -0.30 9.41 1.72
N ALA A 83 0.81 10.14 1.82
CA ALA A 83 1.42 10.50 3.11
C ALA A 83 0.55 11.48 3.92
N GLU A 84 -0.06 12.48 3.26
CA GLU A 84 -0.97 13.44 3.89
C GLU A 84 -2.23 12.75 4.42
N ASN A 85 -2.88 11.91 3.61
CA ASN A 85 -4.06 11.14 4.03
C ASN A 85 -3.72 10.20 5.18
N PHE A 86 -2.57 9.51 5.09
CA PHE A 86 -2.13 8.60 6.14
C PHE A 86 -1.82 9.32 7.46
N SER A 87 -1.17 10.49 7.40
CA SER A 87 -0.94 11.32 8.59
C SER A 87 -2.25 11.80 9.22
N THR A 88 -3.21 12.21 8.40
CA THR A 88 -4.53 12.66 8.86
C THR A 88 -5.29 11.53 9.53
N ASP A 89 -5.32 10.35 8.91
CA ASP A 89 -5.97 9.16 9.46
C ASP A 89 -5.35 8.77 10.81
N LEU A 90 -4.00 8.79 10.91
CA LEU A 90 -3.29 8.48 12.16
C LEU A 90 -3.64 9.46 13.28
N VAL A 91 -3.68 10.76 12.99
CA VAL A 91 -4.03 11.80 13.98
C VAL A 91 -5.45 11.54 14.50
N HIS A 92 -6.40 11.18 13.65
CA HIS A 92 -7.77 10.85 14.06
C HIS A 92 -7.80 9.59 14.93
N GLU A 93 -7.07 8.54 14.57
CA GLU A 93 -7.04 7.27 15.32
C GLU A 93 -6.31 7.38 16.66
N ILE A 94 -5.36 8.30 16.82
CA ILE A 94 -4.73 8.61 18.11
C ILE A 94 -5.62 9.51 18.96
N ARG A 95 -6.33 10.47 18.38
CA ARG A 95 -7.19 11.39 19.10
C ARG A 95 -8.30 10.67 19.86
N ASN A 96 -8.88 9.62 19.27
CA ASN A 96 -9.97 8.88 19.88
C ASN A 96 -9.59 8.24 21.23
N PRO A 97 -8.56 7.39 21.33
CA PRO A 97 -8.12 6.84 22.61
C PRO A 97 -7.62 7.93 23.58
N LEU A 98 -7.00 9.01 23.10
CA LEU A 98 -6.61 10.13 23.98
C LEU A 98 -7.82 10.81 24.62
N ALA A 99 -8.91 10.99 23.88
CA ALA A 99 -10.16 11.54 24.43
C ALA A 99 -10.77 10.59 25.48
N SER A 100 -10.76 9.27 25.21
CA SER A 100 -11.20 8.25 26.15
C SER A 100 -10.34 8.22 27.41
N LEU A 101 -8.99 8.25 27.26
CA LEU A 101 -8.05 8.35 28.38
C LEU A 101 -8.33 9.57 29.26
N LYS A 102 -8.55 10.75 28.65
CA LYS A 102 -8.86 11.98 29.36
C LYS A 102 -10.14 11.83 30.17
N SER A 103 -11.24 11.38 29.53
CA SER A 103 -12.53 11.19 30.22
C SER A 103 -12.46 10.14 31.32
N ALA A 104 -11.78 9.00 31.10
CA ALA A 104 -11.62 7.98 32.12
C ALA A 104 -10.78 8.49 33.31
N SER A 105 -9.75 9.30 33.05
CA SER A 105 -8.93 9.91 34.10
C SER A 105 -9.73 10.93 34.94
N GLU A 106 -10.55 11.78 34.33
CA GLU A 106 -11.44 12.73 35.02
C GLU A 106 -12.43 11.99 35.94
N ILE A 107 -13.11 10.94 35.41
CA ILE A 107 -14.06 10.14 36.22
C ILE A 107 -13.34 9.37 37.35
N LEU A 108 -12.12 8.87 37.09
CA LEU A 108 -11.33 8.13 38.08
C LEU A 108 -10.95 9.01 39.28
N HIS A 109 -10.75 10.30 39.05
CA HIS A 109 -10.47 11.27 40.12
C HIS A 109 -11.68 11.44 41.03
N ASP A 110 -12.89 11.46 40.48
CA ASP A 110 -14.11 11.80 41.21
C ASP A 110 -14.86 10.60 41.79
N THR A 111 -14.52 9.36 41.38
CA THR A 111 -15.23 8.16 41.83
C THR A 111 -14.54 7.49 43.01
N ASN A 112 -15.33 7.13 44.05
CA ASN A 112 -14.89 6.33 45.20
C ASN A 112 -15.29 4.87 45.10
N ASN A 113 -16.04 4.47 44.06
CA ASN A 113 -16.49 3.10 43.87
C ASN A 113 -15.34 2.25 43.33
N ILE A 114 -14.92 1.24 44.09
CA ILE A 114 -13.80 0.35 43.75
C ILE A 114 -14.02 -0.39 42.42
N GLU A 115 -15.23 -0.88 42.19
CA GLU A 115 -15.55 -1.61 40.93
C GLU A 115 -15.47 -0.70 39.72
N GLN A 116 -15.95 0.52 39.82
CA GLN A 116 -15.84 1.53 38.77
C GLN A 116 -14.38 1.92 38.53
N ARG A 117 -13.57 2.10 39.60
CA ARG A 117 -12.13 2.38 39.46
C ARG A 117 -11.39 1.28 38.69
N VAL A 118 -11.65 0.01 38.99
CA VAL A 118 -11.05 -1.11 38.28
C VAL A 118 -11.43 -1.08 36.80
N LYS A 119 -12.69 -0.83 36.45
CA LYS A 119 -13.15 -0.71 35.07
C LYS A 119 -12.44 0.45 34.34
N LEU A 120 -12.31 1.61 34.98
CA LEU A 120 -11.63 2.78 34.41
C LEU A 120 -10.14 2.52 34.20
N ILE A 121 -9.44 1.90 35.15
CA ILE A 121 -8.04 1.52 35.00
C ILE A 121 -7.85 0.54 33.81
N ASN A 122 -8.75 -0.40 33.63
CA ASN A 122 -8.73 -1.32 32.49
C ASN A 122 -8.90 -0.57 31.16
N ILE A 123 -9.80 0.44 31.10
CA ILE A 123 -9.97 1.29 29.91
C ILE A 123 -8.69 2.05 29.63
N LEU A 124 -8.09 2.70 30.66
CA LEU A 124 -6.83 3.44 30.52
C LEU A 124 -5.70 2.54 29.96
N SER A 125 -5.52 1.35 30.58
CA SER A 125 -4.49 0.40 30.13
C SER A 125 -4.71 -0.05 28.70
N HIS A 126 -5.95 -0.32 28.33
CA HIS A 126 -6.33 -0.74 26.98
C HIS A 126 -6.06 0.35 25.92
N ASP A 127 -6.41 1.60 26.22
CA ASP A 127 -6.21 2.72 25.30
C ASP A 127 -4.73 3.05 25.13
N VAL A 128 -3.91 2.96 26.20
CA VAL A 128 -2.44 3.07 26.09
C VAL A 128 -1.88 2.00 25.15
N GLN A 129 -2.23 0.73 25.36
CA GLN A 129 -1.78 -0.37 24.50
C GLN A 129 -2.23 -0.18 23.05
N ARG A 130 -3.40 0.39 22.81
CA ARG A 130 -3.88 0.72 21.48
C ARG A 130 -2.99 1.76 20.80
N ILE A 131 -2.64 2.85 21.52
CA ILE A 131 -1.74 3.89 21.00
C ILE A 131 -0.34 3.31 20.69
N GLU A 132 0.23 2.51 21.60
CA GLU A 132 1.53 1.87 21.38
C GLU A 132 1.55 1.03 20.10
N ARG A 133 0.48 0.25 19.84
CA ARG A 133 0.36 -0.54 18.61
C ARG A 133 0.22 0.33 17.38
N LEU A 134 -0.62 1.37 17.42
CA LEU A 134 -0.75 2.30 16.30
C LEU A 134 0.59 2.90 15.92
N ILE A 135 1.41 3.32 16.91
CA ILE A 135 2.75 3.87 16.66
C ILE A 135 3.71 2.81 16.09
N THR A 136 3.66 1.59 16.63
CA THR A 136 4.53 0.49 16.18
C THR A 136 4.20 0.10 14.74
N ASP A 137 2.92 -0.10 14.43
CA ASP A 137 2.46 -0.46 13.09
C ASP A 137 2.75 0.66 12.09
N TYR A 138 2.57 1.93 12.51
CA TYR A 138 2.95 3.09 11.71
C TYR A 138 4.44 3.12 11.39
N SER A 139 5.28 2.91 12.40
CA SER A 139 6.74 2.86 12.23
C SER A 139 7.16 1.72 11.28
N GLN A 140 6.47 0.59 11.36
CA GLN A 140 6.73 -0.56 10.49
C GLN A 140 6.36 -0.25 9.03
N ILE A 141 5.20 0.37 8.78
CA ILE A 141 4.78 0.78 7.43
C ILE A 141 5.82 1.73 6.80
N LEU A 142 6.30 2.73 7.56
CA LEU A 142 7.33 3.65 7.06
C LEU A 142 8.65 2.94 6.72
N LYS A 143 9.08 2.00 7.57
CA LYS A 143 10.27 1.18 7.30
C LYS A 143 10.09 0.32 6.06
N ASP A 144 8.92 -0.28 5.91
CA ASP A 144 8.57 -1.12 4.77
C ASP A 144 8.58 -0.31 3.47
N GLU A 145 8.04 0.90 3.47
CA GLU A 145 8.02 1.79 2.29
C GLU A 145 9.45 2.17 1.84
N VAL A 146 10.34 2.45 2.79
CA VAL A 146 11.77 2.71 2.50
C VAL A 146 12.48 1.44 2.01
N ALA A 147 12.22 0.29 2.62
CA ALA A 147 12.83 -0.98 2.23
C ALA A 147 12.38 -1.41 0.83
N LEU A 148 11.10 -1.25 0.49
CA LEU A 148 10.55 -1.56 -0.83
C LEU A 148 11.28 -0.83 -1.97
N SER A 149 11.77 0.39 -1.72
CA SER A 149 12.55 1.14 -2.71
C SER A 149 13.92 0.51 -3.04
N LYS A 150 14.41 -0.39 -2.20
CA LYS A 150 15.74 -1.04 -2.31
C LYS A 150 15.66 -2.53 -2.63
N GLU A 151 14.53 -3.17 -2.34
CA GLU A 151 14.34 -4.60 -2.53
C GLU A 151 14.08 -4.93 -4.01
N LYS A 152 14.72 -6.00 -4.50
CA LYS A 152 14.55 -6.43 -5.90
C LYS A 152 13.58 -7.60 -5.98
N ILE A 153 12.63 -7.50 -6.89
CA ILE A 153 11.75 -8.61 -7.25
C ILE A 153 12.58 -9.73 -7.87
N LYS A 154 12.42 -10.96 -7.36
CA LYS A 154 13.11 -12.17 -7.81
C LYS A 154 12.11 -13.26 -8.11
N LYS A 155 12.54 -14.26 -8.89
CA LYS A 155 11.78 -15.50 -9.06
C LYS A 155 11.85 -16.33 -7.78
N LEU A 156 10.70 -16.60 -7.17
CA LEU A 156 10.56 -17.31 -5.88
C LEU A 156 9.68 -18.54 -6.05
N ASP A 157 10.07 -19.63 -5.39
CA ASP A 157 9.18 -20.75 -5.10
C ASP A 157 8.37 -20.40 -3.84
N ILE A 158 7.05 -20.26 -3.97
CA ILE A 158 6.21 -19.79 -2.87
C ILE A 158 5.90 -20.88 -1.83
N GLU A 159 6.06 -22.14 -2.18
CA GLU A 159 5.69 -23.25 -1.29
C GLU A 159 6.51 -23.27 -0.01
N PRO A 160 7.87 -23.27 -0.02
CA PRO A 160 8.66 -23.28 1.21
C PRO A 160 8.40 -22.04 2.07
N ILE A 161 8.16 -20.87 1.46
CA ILE A 161 7.89 -19.63 2.15
C ILE A 161 6.59 -19.73 2.95
N ILE A 162 5.50 -20.13 2.29
CA ILE A 162 4.18 -20.26 2.93
C ILE A 162 4.20 -21.33 4.01
N LYS A 163 4.83 -22.49 3.73
CA LYS A 163 4.91 -23.58 4.68
C LYS A 163 5.66 -23.18 5.95
N SER A 164 6.79 -22.46 5.83
CA SER A 164 7.53 -21.95 6.99
C SER A 164 6.66 -21.10 7.90
N VAL A 165 5.94 -20.13 7.33
CA VAL A 165 5.04 -19.25 8.11
C VAL A 165 3.90 -20.04 8.74
N VAL A 166 3.31 -20.99 8.02
CA VAL A 166 2.23 -21.84 8.55
C VAL A 166 2.73 -22.69 9.72
N ASP A 167 3.90 -23.29 9.58
CA ASP A 167 4.48 -24.16 10.64
C ASP A 167 4.77 -23.33 11.91
N ASP A 168 5.32 -22.13 11.78
CA ASP A 168 5.60 -21.21 12.89
C ASP A 168 4.31 -20.83 13.63
N PHE A 169 3.28 -20.41 12.90
CA PHE A 169 1.99 -20.06 13.50
C PHE A 169 1.28 -21.26 14.12
N ASN A 170 1.31 -22.42 13.46
CA ASN A 170 0.70 -23.63 13.98
C ASN A 170 1.35 -24.06 15.30
N ASN A 171 2.68 -24.02 15.40
CA ASN A 171 3.41 -24.37 16.64
C ASN A 171 3.00 -23.46 17.81
N ILE A 172 2.81 -22.18 17.58
CA ILE A 172 2.43 -21.21 18.60
C ILE A 172 0.97 -21.38 19.03
N TYR A 173 0.04 -21.39 18.08
CA TYR A 173 -1.38 -21.26 18.36
C TYR A 173 -2.08 -22.57 18.66
N LYS A 174 -1.52 -23.70 18.23
CA LYS A 174 -1.95 -25.04 18.66
C LYS A 174 -1.81 -25.22 20.17
N LEU A 175 -0.70 -24.74 20.74
CA LEU A 175 -0.47 -24.79 22.19
C LEU A 175 -1.28 -23.76 22.96
N LYS A 176 -1.43 -22.55 22.43
CA LYS A 176 -2.10 -21.44 23.15
C LYS A 176 -3.61 -21.48 23.10
N ARG A 177 -4.19 -21.93 21.98
CA ARG A 177 -5.63 -21.82 21.70
C ARG A 177 -6.24 -23.10 21.12
N GLY A 178 -5.47 -24.18 20.95
CA GLY A 178 -5.94 -25.39 20.27
C GLY A 178 -6.25 -25.19 18.78
N ILE A 179 -5.88 -24.05 18.18
CA ILE A 179 -6.12 -23.77 16.76
C ILE A 179 -5.12 -24.58 15.95
N ASN A 180 -5.62 -25.38 15.00
CA ASN A 180 -4.80 -26.17 14.11
C ASN A 180 -4.73 -25.48 12.74
N ILE A 181 -3.51 -25.17 12.27
CA ILE A 181 -3.28 -24.51 10.99
C ILE A 181 -2.66 -25.52 10.04
N SER A 182 -3.37 -25.87 8.98
CA SER A 182 -2.93 -26.85 7.99
C SER A 182 -2.51 -26.21 6.67
N TYR A 183 -1.46 -26.73 6.07
CA TYR A 183 -1.04 -26.40 4.72
C TYR A 183 -1.37 -27.52 3.75
N THR A 184 -1.96 -27.18 2.61
CA THR A 184 -2.22 -28.13 1.53
C THR A 184 -1.82 -27.52 0.18
N ASN A 185 -1.23 -28.37 -0.66
CA ASN A 185 -0.88 -28.07 -2.04
C ASN A 185 -1.61 -29.06 -2.94
N ASP A 186 -1.95 -28.70 -4.17
CA ASP A 186 -2.57 -29.62 -5.14
C ASP A 186 -1.62 -30.74 -5.65
N GLY A 187 -0.37 -30.75 -5.15
CA GLY A 187 0.60 -31.84 -5.35
C GLY A 187 1.18 -31.97 -6.77
N LYS A 188 0.82 -31.06 -7.68
CA LYS A 188 1.10 -31.25 -9.11
C LYS A 188 2.30 -30.45 -9.65
N SER A 189 2.74 -29.40 -8.97
CA SER A 189 3.83 -28.54 -9.49
C SER A 189 4.40 -27.60 -8.42
N LYS A 190 5.65 -27.19 -8.61
CA LYS A 190 6.22 -26.04 -7.93
C LYS A 190 5.61 -24.76 -8.50
N TYR A 191 5.32 -23.81 -7.63
CA TYR A 191 4.72 -22.54 -8.02
C TYR A 191 5.71 -21.40 -7.89
N TYR A 192 6.13 -20.88 -9.03
CA TYR A 192 7.06 -19.75 -9.11
C TYR A 192 6.33 -18.46 -9.40
N ILE A 193 6.66 -17.42 -8.65
CA ILE A 193 6.18 -16.05 -8.86
C ILE A 193 7.36 -15.07 -8.88
N ASN A 194 7.14 -13.89 -9.45
CA ASN A 194 8.03 -12.75 -9.25
C ASN A 194 7.65 -12.04 -7.95
N GLY A 195 8.54 -11.97 -6.98
CA GLY A 195 8.21 -11.39 -5.69
C GLY A 195 9.42 -11.08 -4.81
N ILE A 196 9.12 -10.63 -3.61
CA ILE A 196 10.06 -10.33 -2.54
C ILE A 196 9.70 -11.25 -1.38
N GLU A 197 10.61 -12.13 -0.98
CA GLU A 197 10.38 -13.25 -0.06
C GLU A 197 9.76 -12.81 1.27
N ASN A 198 10.41 -11.91 2.00
CA ASN A 198 9.92 -11.38 3.27
C ASN A 198 8.56 -10.64 3.15
N ARG A 199 8.20 -10.14 1.96
CA ARG A 199 6.87 -9.52 1.72
C ARG A 199 5.79 -10.56 1.50
N ILE A 200 6.11 -11.67 0.88
CA ILE A 200 5.19 -12.82 0.79
C ILE A 200 4.96 -13.41 2.19
N GLU A 201 6.01 -13.58 2.99
CA GLU A 201 5.89 -13.97 4.40
C GLU A 201 4.98 -13.03 5.18
N GLN A 202 5.17 -11.72 5.06
CA GLN A 202 4.38 -10.69 5.73
C GLN A 202 2.90 -10.72 5.30
N ILE A 203 2.61 -10.96 4.01
CA ILE A 203 1.23 -11.14 3.53
C ILE A 203 0.58 -12.33 4.23
N VAL A 204 1.23 -13.49 4.23
CA VAL A 204 0.68 -14.72 4.81
C VAL A 204 0.52 -14.58 6.33
N ALA A 205 1.53 -14.02 7.02
CA ALA A 205 1.49 -13.78 8.46
C ALA A 205 0.32 -12.86 8.88
N ASN A 206 0.12 -11.74 8.19
CA ASN A 206 -0.99 -10.83 8.46
C ASN A 206 -2.36 -11.46 8.23
N LEU A 207 -2.50 -12.30 7.20
CA LEU A 207 -3.74 -13.01 6.94
C LEU A 207 -4.00 -14.11 7.97
N LEU A 208 -2.98 -14.84 8.40
CA LEU A 208 -3.07 -15.84 9.45
C LEU A 208 -3.41 -15.22 10.80
N ASP A 209 -2.76 -14.11 11.17
CA ASP A 209 -3.08 -13.38 12.41
C ASP A 209 -4.53 -12.92 12.41
N ASN A 210 -5.03 -12.45 11.28
CA ASN A 210 -6.43 -12.09 11.12
C ASN A 210 -7.36 -13.31 11.26
N ALA A 211 -7.08 -14.42 10.57
CA ALA A 211 -7.87 -15.65 10.63
C ALA A 211 -7.93 -16.22 12.07
N ILE A 212 -6.78 -16.27 12.75
CA ILE A 212 -6.69 -16.71 14.16
C ILE A 212 -7.51 -15.81 15.07
N SER A 213 -7.43 -14.52 14.84
CA SER A 213 -8.12 -13.52 15.66
C SER A 213 -9.64 -13.65 15.59
N PHE A 214 -10.20 -14.05 14.44
CA PHE A 214 -11.64 -14.20 14.24
C PHE A 214 -12.14 -15.62 14.50
N SER A 215 -11.26 -16.60 14.65
CA SER A 215 -11.59 -17.98 14.98
C SER A 215 -11.76 -18.17 16.50
N ALA A 216 -12.70 -19.00 16.88
CA ALA A 216 -12.82 -19.49 18.25
C ALA A 216 -11.68 -20.48 18.56
N ASP A 217 -11.49 -20.80 19.84
CA ASP A 217 -10.52 -21.81 20.24
C ASP A 217 -10.92 -23.21 19.73
N ASN A 218 -9.93 -24.07 19.50
CA ASN A 218 -10.08 -25.41 18.94
C ASN A 218 -10.72 -25.45 17.54
N LYS A 219 -10.48 -24.42 16.72
CA LYS A 219 -10.93 -24.35 15.34
C LYS A 219 -9.79 -24.56 14.36
N ASP A 220 -10.13 -24.93 13.12
CA ASP A 220 -9.17 -25.18 12.06
C ASP A 220 -9.03 -23.96 11.13
N ILE A 221 -7.79 -23.72 10.68
CA ILE A 221 -7.48 -22.78 9.62
C ILE A 221 -6.75 -23.55 8.52
N SER A 222 -7.19 -23.39 7.28
CA SER A 222 -6.59 -24.07 6.13
C SER A 222 -5.95 -23.10 5.18
N VAL A 223 -4.68 -23.32 4.89
CA VAL A 223 -3.91 -22.58 3.87
C VAL A 223 -3.73 -23.49 2.66
N LYS A 224 -4.23 -23.08 1.51
CA LYS A 224 -4.19 -23.85 0.27
C LYS A 224 -3.45 -23.09 -0.81
N VAL A 225 -2.55 -23.78 -1.51
CA VAL A 225 -1.89 -23.25 -2.72
C VAL A 225 -2.34 -24.11 -3.90
N THR A 226 -3.00 -23.47 -4.86
CA THR A 226 -3.60 -24.17 -6.00
C THR A 226 -3.31 -23.43 -7.31
N LYS A 227 -3.33 -24.17 -8.40
CA LYS A 227 -3.30 -23.60 -9.75
C LYS A 227 -4.66 -22.91 -10.01
N PHE A 228 -4.67 -21.60 -10.19
CA PHE A 228 -5.89 -20.88 -10.59
C PHE A 228 -6.16 -21.04 -12.09
N ASN A 229 -5.12 -20.90 -12.91
CA ASN A 229 -5.10 -21.21 -14.34
C ASN A 229 -3.63 -21.39 -14.80
N ASP A 230 -3.38 -21.55 -16.12
CA ASP A 230 -2.02 -21.78 -16.62
C ASP A 230 -1.02 -20.67 -16.30
N ARG A 231 -1.52 -19.44 -16.11
CA ARG A 231 -0.70 -18.24 -15.87
C ARG A 231 -0.84 -17.65 -14.46
N ARG A 232 -1.59 -18.29 -13.56
CA ARG A 232 -1.86 -17.75 -12.23
C ARG A 232 -1.89 -18.82 -11.17
N VAL A 233 -1.37 -18.50 -10.00
CA VAL A 233 -1.44 -19.31 -8.77
C VAL A 233 -2.29 -18.61 -7.73
N MET A 234 -3.10 -19.36 -7.00
CA MET A 234 -3.97 -18.88 -5.94
C MET A 234 -3.52 -19.41 -4.60
N ILE A 235 -3.41 -18.49 -3.64
CA ILE A 235 -3.24 -18.80 -2.21
C ILE A 235 -4.56 -18.48 -1.54
N SER A 236 -5.15 -19.48 -0.86
CA SER A 236 -6.40 -19.32 -0.12
C SER A 236 -6.17 -19.59 1.35
N ILE A 237 -6.63 -18.68 2.20
CA ILE A 237 -6.65 -18.85 3.67
C ILE A 237 -8.11 -18.88 4.10
N LEU A 238 -8.50 -20.01 4.70
CA LEU A 238 -9.87 -20.33 5.06
C LEU A 238 -9.94 -20.50 6.57
N ASP A 239 -10.76 -19.71 7.24
CA ASP A 239 -11.01 -19.85 8.67
C ASP A 239 -12.42 -20.41 8.97
N GLU A 240 -12.65 -20.74 10.23
CA GLU A 240 -13.95 -21.17 10.77
C GLU A 240 -14.54 -20.11 11.73
N GLY A 241 -14.27 -18.85 11.46
CA GLY A 241 -14.76 -17.71 12.23
C GLY A 241 -16.21 -17.35 11.92
N GLN A 242 -16.57 -16.12 12.29
CA GLN A 242 -17.93 -15.62 12.06
C GLN A 242 -18.21 -15.29 10.58
N GLY A 243 -17.16 -15.14 9.76
CA GLY A 243 -17.24 -14.60 8.42
C GLY A 243 -17.41 -13.09 8.40
N PHE A 244 -17.59 -12.52 7.20
CA PHE A 244 -17.81 -11.09 7.00
C PHE A 244 -19.30 -10.77 7.14
N LYS A 245 -19.62 -9.73 7.93
CA LYS A 245 -20.97 -9.17 8.03
C LYS A 245 -21.28 -8.20 6.89
N GLU A 246 -20.23 -7.63 6.31
CA GLU A 246 -20.30 -6.63 5.27
C GLU A 246 -20.66 -7.25 3.92
N LYS A 247 -21.60 -6.64 3.20
CA LYS A 247 -21.90 -7.00 1.79
C LYS A 247 -20.76 -6.61 0.86
N ASP A 248 -20.13 -5.46 1.11
CA ASP A 248 -18.97 -4.97 0.35
C ASP A 248 -17.68 -5.26 1.13
N THR A 249 -17.07 -6.39 0.81
CA THR A 249 -15.83 -6.83 1.45
C THR A 249 -14.61 -5.98 1.08
N ASN A 250 -14.69 -5.07 0.09
CA ASN A 250 -13.58 -4.16 -0.21
C ASN A 250 -13.31 -3.16 0.92
N LYS A 251 -14.29 -2.90 1.77
CA LYS A 251 -14.13 -1.99 2.91
C LYS A 251 -13.13 -2.49 3.95
N ILE A 252 -12.95 -3.80 4.08
CA ILE A 252 -12.03 -4.38 5.08
C ILE A 252 -10.55 -4.06 4.78
N PHE A 253 -10.23 -3.70 3.55
CA PHE A 253 -8.87 -3.31 3.14
C PHE A 253 -8.58 -1.81 3.38
N LYS A 254 -9.57 -1.03 3.82
CA LYS A 254 -9.35 0.36 4.21
C LYS A 254 -8.52 0.42 5.49
N ARG A 255 -7.70 1.47 5.62
CA ARG A 255 -6.89 1.72 6.81
C ARG A 255 -7.79 1.86 8.04
N PHE A 256 -7.33 1.34 9.18
CA PHE A 256 -8.00 1.42 10.48
C PHE A 256 -9.41 0.82 10.51
N TYR A 257 -9.79 0.06 9.47
CA TYR A 257 -11.06 -0.64 9.49
C TYR A 257 -11.00 -1.81 10.46
N SER A 258 -11.89 -1.80 11.45
CA SER A 258 -12.08 -2.90 12.39
C SER A 258 -13.57 -3.09 12.66
N ASN A 259 -14.06 -4.32 12.61
CA ASN A 259 -15.45 -4.69 12.89
C ASN A 259 -15.54 -5.67 14.09
N ARG A 260 -14.77 -5.38 15.16
CA ARG A 260 -14.68 -6.22 16.35
C ARG A 260 -15.13 -5.47 17.59
N PRO A 261 -16.42 -5.59 18.01
CA PRO A 261 -16.89 -4.91 19.23
C PRO A 261 -16.22 -5.43 20.51
N ASP A 262 -15.95 -6.75 20.62
CA ASP A 262 -15.48 -7.37 21.87
C ASP A 262 -13.97 -7.34 22.10
N LYS A 263 -13.18 -7.00 21.08
CA LYS A 263 -11.72 -6.92 21.14
C LYS A 263 -11.21 -5.63 20.48
N PHE A 264 -12.00 -4.57 20.58
CA PHE A 264 -11.61 -3.24 20.09
C PHE A 264 -10.30 -2.83 20.76
N GLY A 265 -9.27 -2.52 19.97
CA GLY A 265 -7.94 -2.13 20.47
C GLY A 265 -6.87 -3.23 20.48
N GLN A 266 -7.20 -4.49 20.26
CA GLN A 266 -6.17 -5.54 20.13
C GLN A 266 -5.45 -5.53 18.78
N HIS A 267 -6.02 -4.86 17.75
CA HIS A 267 -5.45 -4.73 16.41
C HIS A 267 -5.62 -3.30 15.91
N SER A 268 -4.63 -2.81 15.17
CA SER A 268 -4.61 -1.44 14.63
C SER A 268 -5.58 -1.22 13.48
N GLY A 269 -6.09 -2.29 12.85
CA GLY A 269 -6.86 -2.19 11.61
C GLY A 269 -6.01 -1.88 10.36
N LEU A 270 -4.68 -2.01 10.47
CA LEU A 270 -3.73 -1.76 9.38
C LEU A 270 -3.31 -3.04 8.65
N GLY A 271 -3.40 -4.22 9.29
CA GLY A 271 -2.89 -5.48 8.73
C GLY A 271 -3.43 -5.82 7.34
N LEU A 272 -4.75 -5.74 7.12
CA LEU A 272 -5.34 -6.00 5.80
C LEU A 272 -5.03 -4.91 4.76
N ASN A 273 -4.85 -3.67 5.19
CA ASN A 273 -4.39 -2.61 4.29
C ASN A 273 -2.94 -2.85 3.84
N ILE A 274 -2.05 -3.27 4.76
CA ILE A 274 -0.68 -3.68 4.44
C ILE A 274 -0.71 -4.84 3.43
N VAL A 275 -1.52 -5.86 3.67
CA VAL A 275 -1.69 -6.98 2.72
C VAL A 275 -2.10 -6.47 1.34
N LYS A 276 -3.08 -5.59 1.25
CA LYS A 276 -3.55 -5.03 -0.02
C LYS A 276 -2.43 -4.32 -0.78
N ASN A 277 -1.66 -3.46 -0.10
CA ASN A 277 -0.55 -2.74 -0.71
C ASN A 277 0.56 -3.68 -1.20
N LEU A 278 0.90 -4.71 -0.40
CA LEU A 278 1.91 -5.69 -0.78
C LEU A 278 1.44 -6.58 -1.95
N VAL A 279 0.16 -6.95 -1.97
CA VAL A 279 -0.43 -7.69 -3.09
C VAL A 279 -0.39 -6.87 -4.38
N ASP A 280 -0.75 -5.59 -4.32
CA ASP A 280 -0.68 -4.67 -5.46
C ASP A 280 0.75 -4.48 -5.97
N LEU A 281 1.75 -4.41 -5.07
CA LEU A 281 3.18 -4.38 -5.42
C LEU A 281 3.61 -5.58 -6.27
N HIS A 282 3.04 -6.75 -6.00
CA HIS A 282 3.33 -7.98 -6.73
C HIS A 282 2.46 -8.18 -7.99
N ASN A 283 1.70 -7.15 -8.41
CA ASN A 283 0.73 -7.23 -9.50
C ASN A 283 -0.28 -8.38 -9.32
N ALA A 284 -0.57 -8.72 -8.06
CA ALA A 284 -1.52 -9.74 -7.67
C ALA A 284 -2.89 -9.11 -7.34
N THR A 285 -3.90 -9.95 -7.13
CA THR A 285 -5.22 -9.51 -6.72
C THR A 285 -5.63 -10.24 -5.45
N ILE A 286 -6.32 -9.54 -4.53
CA ILE A 286 -6.87 -10.15 -3.31
C ILE A 286 -8.39 -10.02 -3.32
N LYS A 287 -9.05 -11.10 -2.87
CA LYS A 287 -10.50 -11.15 -2.65
C LYS A 287 -10.80 -11.67 -1.25
N ALA A 288 -11.85 -11.14 -0.66
CA ALA A 288 -12.40 -11.61 0.60
C ALA A 288 -13.86 -12.01 0.39
N SER A 289 -14.24 -13.16 0.89
CA SER A 289 -15.60 -13.69 0.80
C SER A 289 -15.92 -14.55 2.00
N ASN A 290 -17.20 -14.82 2.23
CA ASN A 290 -17.60 -15.85 3.16
C ASN A 290 -17.45 -17.23 2.51
N ARG A 291 -17.10 -18.22 3.30
CA ARG A 291 -17.05 -19.62 2.86
C ARG A 291 -18.44 -20.07 2.41
N ILE A 292 -18.47 -20.93 1.39
CA ILE A 292 -19.71 -21.49 0.83
C ILE A 292 -20.07 -22.81 1.55
N ASP A 293 -19.03 -23.57 1.93
CA ASP A 293 -19.15 -24.91 2.52
C ASP A 293 -19.54 -24.90 3.99
N GLN A 294 -19.16 -23.88 4.72
CA GLN A 294 -19.43 -23.74 6.15
C GLN A 294 -19.28 -22.27 6.60
N LYS A 295 -19.55 -22.01 7.88
CA LYS A 295 -19.35 -20.68 8.46
C LYS A 295 -17.85 -20.37 8.53
N GLY A 296 -17.46 -19.17 8.10
CA GLY A 296 -16.09 -18.72 8.11
C GLY A 296 -15.78 -17.74 6.98
N ALA A 297 -14.57 -17.21 6.97
CA ALA A 297 -14.07 -16.33 5.90
C ALA A 297 -13.11 -17.08 4.98
N SER A 298 -13.03 -16.59 3.75
CA SER A 298 -12.07 -16.99 2.72
C SER A 298 -11.33 -15.75 2.23
N MET A 299 -10.00 -15.77 2.36
CA MET A 299 -9.11 -14.77 1.78
C MET A 299 -8.33 -15.43 0.64
N GLU A 300 -8.47 -14.90 -0.57
CA GLU A 300 -7.87 -15.45 -1.78
C GLU A 300 -6.94 -14.45 -2.42
N ILE A 301 -5.68 -14.82 -2.64
CA ILE A 301 -4.70 -14.01 -3.37
C ILE A 301 -4.33 -14.74 -4.64
N ILE A 302 -4.39 -14.03 -5.76
CA ILE A 302 -4.08 -14.57 -7.09
C ILE A 302 -2.84 -13.85 -7.63
N PHE A 303 -1.74 -14.57 -7.70
CA PHE A 303 -0.46 -14.09 -8.24
C PHE A 303 -0.31 -14.45 -9.71
N PRO A 304 0.34 -13.59 -10.52
CA PRO A 304 0.82 -14.00 -11.85
C PRO A 304 1.91 -15.07 -11.68
N LYS A 305 1.78 -16.18 -12.42
CA LYS A 305 2.77 -17.27 -12.46
C LYS A 305 3.80 -16.97 -13.55
N ILE A 306 5.06 -17.35 -13.30
CA ILE A 306 6.14 -17.29 -14.28
C ILE A 306 6.18 -18.58 -15.07
#